data_be05acdf3b46696e91a3d1bbdf3967eb
#
_entry.id   be05acdf3b46696e91a3d1bbdf3967eb
#
_cell.length_a   1.000
_cell.length_b   1.000
_cell.length_c   1.000
_cell.angle_alpha   90.00
_cell.angle_beta   90.00
_cell.angle_gamma   90.00
#
_symmetry.space_group_name_H-M   'P 1'
#
loop_
_entity.id
_entity.type
_entity.pdbx_description
1 polymer ?
#
loop_
_entity_poly.entity_id
_entity_poly.type
_entity_poly.pdbx_seq_one_letter_code
_entity_poly.pdbx_strand_id
1 'polypeptide(L)'
;MIKNLHRWLIIRLALVWLVLSVVIGSLVQYLGHIRLDNHIVKMAQTETEHYAADFHAYLQLPSEQTLDLFNRTIHTLIRSDNLIVVEFYNANSGKIAEAVKPSATEIEQRLPKHGTEFTGTNGIICERLTLNDKIFLRVFVPMLNDAGAKIGYLEGIYHAPEEIVAQIKSQTFWSLILVVVIIFVTSLALYPLIIRLNRRLLDYSHILALTNIGMLKVLGSAIAKRDSDTNIHNYRVTLYSVHLGKRLGLSNTAMQGLIKGAFLHDVGKIAITDAILLKEGKLTTEEFETMKTHVGHGRDILQSYEWLKDADEVVRCHHEKFDGSGYQGGLTGNDIPFNARIFAVADVFDALTSKRPYKEPFSLETSVGIIRAARGSHFDPTVADMFLEQVDALYSEICHEDEPLLHDKLEECIKGYFR
;
A
#
# COMPACT_ATOMS: atom_id res chain seq x y z
N MET A 1 -3.70 -5.01 -19.06
CA MET A 1 -3.43 -4.41 -17.73
C MET A 1 -4.66 -3.69 -17.14
N ILE A 2 -5.30 -2.76 -17.82
CA ILE A 2 -6.43 -1.95 -17.31
C ILE A 2 -7.66 -2.80 -16.88
N LYS A 3 -8.05 -3.86 -17.62
CA LYS A 3 -9.17 -4.75 -17.24
C LYS A 3 -8.93 -5.46 -15.90
N ASN A 4 -7.68 -5.86 -15.63
CA ASN A 4 -7.33 -6.49 -14.36
C ASN A 4 -7.34 -5.49 -13.19
N LEU A 5 -6.94 -4.24 -13.42
CA LEU A 5 -6.99 -3.16 -12.44
C LEU A 5 -8.43 -2.84 -12.02
N HIS A 6 -9.36 -2.70 -12.98
CA HIS A 6 -10.78 -2.48 -12.70
C HIS A 6 -11.37 -3.60 -11.84
N ARG A 7 -11.15 -4.87 -12.25
CA ARG A 7 -11.64 -6.03 -11.50
C ARG A 7 -11.07 -6.07 -10.08
N TRP A 8 -9.78 -5.84 -9.93
CA TRP A 8 -9.10 -5.83 -8.64
C TRP A 8 -9.61 -4.68 -7.73
N LEU A 9 -9.80 -3.48 -8.28
CA LEU A 9 -10.32 -2.33 -7.54
C LEU A 9 -11.77 -2.57 -7.08
N ILE A 10 -12.63 -3.10 -7.95
CA ILE A 10 -14.02 -3.43 -7.61
C ILE A 10 -14.07 -4.45 -6.48
N ILE A 11 -13.26 -5.51 -6.53
CA ILE A 11 -13.22 -6.53 -5.47
C ILE A 11 -12.77 -5.92 -4.14
N ARG A 12 -11.74 -5.08 -4.14
CA ARG A 12 -11.27 -4.43 -2.91
C ARG A 12 -12.27 -3.43 -2.34
N LEU A 13 -12.89 -2.61 -3.18
CA LEU A 13 -13.94 -1.70 -2.73
C LEU A 13 -15.14 -2.45 -2.17
N ALA A 14 -15.56 -3.54 -2.82
CA ALA A 14 -16.64 -4.40 -2.32
C ALA A 14 -16.29 -5.04 -0.98
N LEU A 15 -15.05 -5.47 -0.79
CA LEU A 15 -14.58 -6.06 0.46
C LEU A 15 -14.53 -5.02 1.59
N VAL A 16 -14.00 -3.82 1.31
CA VAL A 16 -14.00 -2.71 2.26
C VAL A 16 -15.43 -2.30 2.63
N TRP A 17 -16.34 -2.21 1.64
CA TRP A 17 -17.76 -1.95 1.85
C TRP A 17 -18.38 -2.98 2.78
N LEU A 18 -18.13 -4.28 2.53
CA LEU A 18 -18.65 -5.37 3.36
C LEU A 18 -18.16 -5.27 4.80
N VAL A 19 -16.85 -5.12 4.99
CA VAL A 19 -16.23 -5.04 6.33
C VAL A 19 -16.77 -3.83 7.10
N LEU A 20 -16.80 -2.65 6.49
CA LEU A 20 -17.33 -1.45 7.12
C LEU A 20 -18.81 -1.58 7.48
N SER A 21 -19.62 -2.17 6.58
CA SER A 21 -21.03 -2.39 6.84
C SER A 21 -21.26 -3.34 8.03
N VAL A 22 -20.46 -4.40 8.16
CA VAL A 22 -20.53 -5.32 9.29
C VAL A 22 -20.11 -4.64 10.59
N VAL A 23 -18.97 -3.94 10.60
CA VAL A 23 -18.45 -3.28 11.81
C VAL A 23 -19.40 -2.20 12.31
N ILE A 24 -19.80 -1.29 11.42
CA ILE A 24 -20.70 -0.19 11.81
C ILE A 24 -22.09 -0.73 12.15
N GLY A 25 -22.56 -1.73 11.41
CA GLY A 25 -23.83 -2.41 11.69
C GLY A 25 -23.86 -3.03 13.09
N SER A 26 -22.81 -3.75 13.47
CA SER A 26 -22.67 -4.32 14.80
C SER A 26 -22.63 -3.25 15.89
N LEU A 27 -21.95 -2.13 15.62
CA LEU A 27 -21.92 -1.00 16.57
C LEU A 27 -23.31 -0.35 16.75
N VAL A 28 -24.04 -0.12 15.64
CA VAL A 28 -25.41 0.43 15.70
C VAL A 28 -26.35 -0.48 16.48
N GLN A 29 -26.25 -1.78 16.26
CA GLN A 29 -27.02 -2.78 16.99
C GLN A 29 -26.67 -2.78 18.49
N TYR A 30 -25.41 -2.76 18.83
CA TYR A 30 -24.93 -2.67 20.21
C TYR A 30 -25.45 -1.40 20.91
N LEU A 31 -25.37 -0.24 20.27
CA LEU A 31 -25.91 1.02 20.81
C LEU A 31 -27.44 1.00 20.97
N GLY A 32 -28.14 0.29 20.08
CA GLY A 32 -29.58 0.07 20.21
C GLY A 32 -29.93 -0.74 21.48
N HIS A 33 -29.13 -1.75 21.81
CA HIS A 33 -29.29 -2.52 23.04
C HIS A 33 -29.07 -1.66 24.28
N ILE A 34 -27.99 -0.88 24.32
CA ILE A 34 -27.68 0.02 25.44
C ILE A 34 -28.81 1.06 25.67
N ARG A 35 -29.41 1.58 24.60
CA ARG A 35 -30.54 2.54 24.73
C ARG A 35 -31.74 1.91 25.40
N LEU A 36 -32.08 0.66 25.07
CA LEU A 36 -33.18 -0.05 25.71
C LEU A 36 -32.92 -0.25 27.21
N ASP A 37 -31.72 -0.75 27.54
CA ASP A 37 -31.34 -1.00 28.94
C ASP A 37 -31.37 0.30 29.76
N ASN A 38 -30.77 1.38 29.24
CA ASN A 38 -30.79 2.70 29.92
C ASN A 38 -32.19 3.25 30.11
N HIS A 39 -33.10 3.03 29.17
CA HIS A 39 -34.48 3.48 29.29
C HIS A 39 -35.18 2.81 30.46
N ILE A 40 -35.05 1.50 30.61
CA ILE A 40 -35.69 0.73 31.67
C ILE A 40 -35.00 0.98 33.02
N VAL A 41 -33.67 1.10 33.05
CA VAL A 41 -32.93 1.47 34.26
C VAL A 41 -33.41 2.82 34.79
N LYS A 42 -33.62 3.82 33.92
CA LYS A 42 -34.14 5.12 34.32
C LYS A 42 -35.58 5.04 34.90
N MET A 43 -36.43 4.21 34.30
CA MET A 43 -37.76 3.94 34.82
C MET A 43 -37.71 3.35 36.23
N ALA A 44 -36.88 2.28 36.41
CA ALA A 44 -36.69 1.60 37.69
C ALA A 44 -36.15 2.54 38.77
N GLN A 45 -35.23 3.44 38.43
CA GLN A 45 -34.68 4.43 39.33
C GLN A 45 -35.77 5.41 39.81
N THR A 46 -36.55 5.95 38.88
CA THR A 46 -37.62 6.89 39.21
C THR A 46 -38.68 6.25 40.12
N GLU A 47 -39.04 4.99 39.86
CA GLU A 47 -39.95 4.24 40.69
C GLU A 47 -39.38 4.03 42.11
N THR A 48 -38.08 3.63 42.18
CA THR A 48 -37.39 3.39 43.45
C THR A 48 -37.33 4.66 44.32
N GLU A 49 -37.02 5.79 43.75
CA GLU A 49 -36.94 7.08 44.46
C GLU A 49 -38.31 7.44 45.08
N HIS A 50 -39.40 7.12 44.39
CA HIS A 50 -40.75 7.44 44.86
C HIS A 50 -41.11 6.64 46.14
N TYR A 51 -40.61 5.39 46.28
CA TYR A 51 -40.94 4.48 47.41
C TYR A 51 -39.84 4.41 48.47
N ALA A 52 -38.71 5.08 48.24
CA ALA A 52 -37.57 5.06 49.20
C ALA A 52 -37.97 5.59 50.60
N ALA A 53 -38.85 6.59 50.69
CA ALA A 53 -39.32 7.14 51.94
C ALA A 53 -40.13 6.12 52.80
N ASP A 54 -41.05 5.38 52.19
CA ASP A 54 -41.87 4.36 52.87
C ASP A 54 -41.00 3.19 53.34
N PHE A 55 -40.05 2.77 52.54
CA PHE A 55 -39.08 1.74 52.90
C PHE A 55 -38.18 2.17 54.06
N HIS A 56 -37.72 3.41 54.05
CA HIS A 56 -36.91 3.99 55.12
C HIS A 56 -37.69 4.06 56.44
N ALA A 57 -38.97 4.51 56.38
CA ALA A 57 -39.86 4.55 57.54
C ALA A 57 -40.08 3.14 58.17
N TYR A 58 -40.23 2.07 57.35
CA TYR A 58 -40.31 0.73 57.82
C TYR A 58 -39.03 0.25 58.52
N LEU A 59 -37.86 0.55 57.94
CA LEU A 59 -36.57 0.13 58.52
C LEU A 59 -36.25 0.83 59.84
N GLN A 60 -36.72 2.04 60.04
CA GLN A 60 -36.51 2.79 61.29
C GLN A 60 -37.39 2.31 62.46
N LEU A 61 -38.62 1.89 62.17
CA LEU A 61 -39.62 1.47 63.19
C LEU A 61 -40.33 0.17 62.69
N PRO A 62 -39.66 -0.99 62.70
CA PRO A 62 -40.25 -2.21 62.22
C PRO A 62 -41.37 -2.65 63.19
N SER A 63 -42.60 -2.53 62.72
CA SER A 63 -43.83 -2.95 63.40
C SER A 63 -44.76 -3.65 62.40
N GLU A 64 -45.72 -4.42 62.90
CA GLU A 64 -46.75 -5.01 62.03
C GLU A 64 -47.50 -3.94 61.21
N GLN A 65 -47.78 -2.80 61.81
CA GLN A 65 -48.46 -1.72 61.12
C GLN A 65 -47.66 -1.07 60.01
N THR A 66 -46.35 -0.84 60.22
CA THR A 66 -45.46 -0.31 59.19
C THR A 66 -45.16 -1.33 58.08
N LEU A 67 -45.13 -2.62 58.41
CA LEU A 67 -45.00 -3.69 57.43
C LEU A 67 -46.28 -3.81 56.57
N ASP A 68 -47.46 -3.73 57.19
CA ASP A 68 -48.72 -3.78 56.41
C ASP A 68 -48.89 -2.57 55.50
N LEU A 69 -48.53 -1.38 55.96
CA LEU A 69 -48.48 -0.18 55.10
C LEU A 69 -47.51 -0.34 53.93
N PHE A 70 -46.31 -0.80 54.22
CA PHE A 70 -45.29 -1.05 53.19
C PHE A 70 -45.74 -2.09 52.18
N ASN A 71 -46.32 -3.20 52.61
CA ASN A 71 -46.88 -4.25 51.73
C ASN A 71 -48.01 -3.70 50.83
N ARG A 72 -48.88 -2.81 51.34
CA ARG A 72 -49.92 -2.15 50.49
C ARG A 72 -49.30 -1.27 49.43
N THR A 73 -48.24 -0.52 49.82
CA THR A 73 -47.49 0.28 48.90
C THR A 73 -46.82 -0.54 47.79
N ILE A 74 -46.18 -1.68 48.12
CA ILE A 74 -45.60 -2.59 47.18
C ILE A 74 -46.63 -3.19 46.20
N HIS A 75 -47.82 -3.57 46.71
CA HIS A 75 -48.90 -4.02 45.85
C HIS A 75 -49.48 -2.97 44.92
N THR A 76 -49.26 -1.68 45.22
CA THR A 76 -49.58 -0.58 44.28
C THR A 76 -48.53 -0.43 43.18
N LEU A 77 -47.25 -0.73 43.49
CA LEU A 77 -46.15 -0.76 42.49
C LEU A 77 -46.40 -1.75 41.35
N ILE A 78 -46.82 -2.95 41.68
CA ILE A 78 -47.13 -4.02 40.71
C ILE A 78 -48.30 -3.72 39.82
N ARG A 79 -49.08 -2.69 40.09
CA ARG A 79 -50.12 -2.18 39.17
C ARG A 79 -49.54 -1.42 37.97
N SER A 80 -48.26 -0.99 38.01
CA SER A 80 -47.58 -0.47 36.83
C SER A 80 -47.54 -1.53 35.74
N ASP A 81 -47.74 -1.17 34.50
CA ASP A 81 -47.88 -2.18 33.41
C ASP A 81 -46.60 -2.98 33.14
N ASN A 82 -45.46 -2.41 33.47
CA ASN A 82 -44.15 -2.94 33.07
C ASN A 82 -43.43 -3.72 34.17
N LEU A 83 -43.67 -3.45 35.44
CA LEU A 83 -43.06 -4.12 36.57
C LEU A 83 -43.81 -5.43 36.83
N ILE A 84 -43.13 -6.59 36.84
CA ILE A 84 -43.73 -7.90 37.01
C ILE A 84 -43.39 -8.58 38.34
N VAL A 85 -42.20 -8.27 38.86
CA VAL A 85 -41.72 -8.74 40.17
C VAL A 85 -41.02 -7.57 40.85
N VAL A 86 -41.25 -7.38 42.13
CA VAL A 86 -40.47 -6.45 42.94
C VAL A 86 -40.14 -7.12 44.27
N GLU A 87 -38.88 -7.06 44.65
CA GLU A 87 -38.38 -7.60 45.90
C GLU A 87 -37.54 -6.54 46.59
N PHE A 88 -37.74 -6.44 47.91
CA PHE A 88 -36.99 -5.52 48.76
C PHE A 88 -36.09 -6.32 49.70
N TYR A 89 -34.84 -5.89 49.78
CA TYR A 89 -33.82 -6.49 50.61
C TYR A 89 -33.18 -5.50 51.55
N ASN A 90 -32.86 -5.92 52.80
CA ASN A 90 -32.07 -5.11 53.69
C ASN A 90 -30.59 -5.06 53.34
N ALA A 91 -29.80 -4.28 54.07
CA ALA A 91 -28.36 -4.15 53.84
C ALA A 91 -27.59 -5.45 53.92
N ASN A 92 -28.11 -6.45 54.65
CA ASN A 92 -27.51 -7.79 54.82
C ASN A 92 -28.09 -8.82 53.85
N SER A 93 -28.75 -8.41 52.77
CA SER A 93 -29.36 -9.27 51.75
C SER A 93 -30.52 -10.14 52.25
N GLY A 94 -31.11 -9.79 53.39
CA GLY A 94 -32.33 -10.45 53.87
C GLY A 94 -33.54 -9.89 53.14
N LYS A 95 -34.35 -10.77 52.54
CA LYS A 95 -35.59 -10.39 51.84
C LYS A 95 -36.62 -9.89 52.89
N ILE A 96 -37.14 -8.69 52.69
CA ILE A 96 -38.09 -8.06 53.58
C ILE A 96 -39.51 -8.22 53.04
N ALA A 97 -39.70 -7.97 51.77
CA ALA A 97 -40.99 -7.98 51.15
C ALA A 97 -40.87 -8.37 49.64
N GLU A 98 -41.95 -8.92 49.13
CA GLU A 98 -42.03 -9.35 47.73
C GLU A 98 -43.45 -9.14 47.23
N ALA A 99 -43.56 -8.71 45.99
CA ALA A 99 -44.81 -8.79 45.26
C ALA A 99 -44.57 -9.27 43.84
N VAL A 100 -45.42 -10.15 43.36
CA VAL A 100 -45.39 -10.77 42.05
C VAL A 100 -46.74 -10.50 41.38
N LYS A 101 -46.69 -10.05 40.11
CA LYS A 101 -47.91 -9.88 39.30
C LYS A 101 -48.55 -11.27 39.09
N PRO A 102 -49.85 -11.45 39.31
CA PRO A 102 -50.46 -12.79 39.16
C PRO A 102 -50.23 -13.46 37.81
N SER A 103 -50.14 -12.64 36.75
CA SER A 103 -49.81 -13.13 35.40
C SER A 103 -48.34 -13.48 35.18
N ALA A 104 -47.45 -13.22 36.12
CA ALA A 104 -46.02 -13.38 36.01
C ALA A 104 -45.43 -14.51 36.89
N THR A 105 -46.23 -15.17 37.71
CA THR A 105 -45.77 -16.22 38.60
C THR A 105 -45.04 -17.35 37.86
N GLU A 106 -45.52 -17.75 36.68
CA GLU A 106 -44.84 -18.75 35.85
C GLU A 106 -43.52 -18.22 35.25
N ILE A 107 -43.45 -16.95 34.94
CA ILE A 107 -42.25 -16.30 34.41
C ILE A 107 -41.18 -16.23 35.48
N GLU A 108 -41.53 -15.82 36.71
CA GLU A 108 -40.63 -15.73 37.84
C GLU A 108 -39.97 -17.09 38.15
N GLN A 109 -40.75 -18.17 38.14
CA GLN A 109 -40.24 -19.53 38.40
C GLN A 109 -39.24 -20.00 37.33
N ARG A 110 -39.32 -19.49 36.10
CA ARG A 110 -38.43 -19.84 34.98
C ARG A 110 -37.22 -18.93 34.85
N LEU A 111 -37.23 -17.78 35.49
CA LEU A 111 -36.09 -16.87 35.47
C LEU A 111 -34.95 -17.42 36.33
N PRO A 112 -33.70 -17.28 35.89
CA PRO A 112 -32.57 -17.70 36.69
C PRO A 112 -32.54 -16.96 38.02
N LYS A 113 -32.34 -17.66 39.14
CA LYS A 113 -32.13 -17.01 40.42
C LYS A 113 -30.83 -16.21 40.39
N HIS A 114 -30.86 -15.01 40.98
CA HIS A 114 -29.64 -14.22 41.09
C HIS A 114 -28.68 -14.78 42.13
N GLY A 115 -27.38 -14.62 41.94
CA GLY A 115 -26.35 -14.90 42.91
C GLY A 115 -26.20 -13.77 43.93
N THR A 116 -25.51 -14.02 45.02
CA THR A 116 -25.21 -13.03 46.09
C THR A 116 -24.22 -11.94 45.67
N GLU A 117 -23.74 -11.94 44.43
CA GLU A 117 -22.69 -11.02 43.90
C GLU A 117 -23.13 -9.55 43.82
N PHE A 118 -24.43 -9.29 43.86
CA PHE A 118 -24.97 -7.93 43.69
C PHE A 118 -24.98 -7.09 44.96
N THR A 119 -24.71 -7.66 46.09
CA THR A 119 -24.84 -7.02 47.40
C THR A 119 -23.73 -6.03 47.74
N GLY A 120 -22.63 -6.05 47.00
CA GLY A 120 -21.42 -5.25 47.25
C GLY A 120 -21.33 -3.89 46.52
N THR A 121 -22.20 -3.60 45.55
CA THR A 121 -22.09 -2.40 44.69
C THR A 121 -23.00 -1.29 45.16
N ASN A 122 -22.51 -0.03 45.08
CA ASN A 122 -23.33 1.18 45.31
C ASN A 122 -23.97 1.69 44.01
N GLY A 123 -23.84 0.98 42.91
CA GLY A 123 -24.40 1.39 41.60
C GLY A 123 -25.62 0.55 41.21
N ILE A 124 -26.39 1.06 40.26
CA ILE A 124 -27.51 0.31 39.68
C ILE A 124 -26.93 -0.78 38.76
N ILE A 125 -27.40 -1.98 38.90
CA ILE A 125 -27.03 -3.12 38.05
C ILE A 125 -28.25 -3.52 37.23
N CYS A 126 -28.04 -3.76 35.94
CA CYS A 126 -29.08 -4.22 35.04
C CYS A 126 -28.62 -5.50 34.35
N GLU A 127 -29.44 -6.54 34.46
CA GLU A 127 -29.25 -7.84 33.81
C GLU A 127 -30.39 -8.06 32.80
N ARG A 128 -30.03 -8.33 31.53
CA ARG A 128 -31.03 -8.65 30.50
C ARG A 128 -31.33 -10.15 30.51
N LEU A 129 -32.59 -10.47 30.59
CA LEU A 129 -33.12 -11.83 30.54
C LEU A 129 -34.04 -11.95 29.32
N THR A 130 -33.97 -13.09 28.62
CA THR A 130 -34.85 -13.37 27.49
C THR A 130 -35.59 -14.63 27.76
N LEU A 131 -36.92 -14.59 27.73
CA LEU A 131 -37.80 -15.73 27.90
C LEU A 131 -38.95 -15.65 26.88
N ASN A 132 -39.16 -16.73 26.11
CA ASN A 132 -40.19 -16.82 25.07
C ASN A 132 -40.21 -15.61 24.12
N ASP A 133 -39.05 -15.22 23.58
CA ASP A 133 -38.84 -14.03 22.72
C ASP A 133 -39.20 -12.66 23.33
N LYS A 134 -39.58 -12.65 24.61
CA LYS A 134 -39.80 -11.41 25.36
C LYS A 134 -38.54 -11.01 26.14
N ILE A 135 -38.30 -9.73 26.21
CA ILE A 135 -37.16 -9.14 26.91
C ILE A 135 -37.61 -8.69 28.27
N PHE A 136 -36.94 -9.22 29.29
CA PHE A 136 -37.08 -8.80 30.68
C PHE A 136 -35.76 -8.18 31.12
N LEU A 137 -35.83 -7.15 31.93
CA LEU A 137 -34.67 -6.55 32.57
C LEU A 137 -34.82 -6.67 34.09
N ARG A 138 -33.87 -7.33 34.70
CA ARG A 138 -33.70 -7.39 36.15
C ARG A 138 -32.82 -6.20 36.54
N VAL A 139 -33.36 -5.32 37.39
CA VAL A 139 -32.66 -4.08 37.77
C VAL A 139 -32.52 -4.12 39.28
N PHE A 140 -31.29 -3.95 39.76
CA PHE A 140 -30.97 -3.78 41.17
C PHE A 140 -30.69 -2.30 41.45
N VAL A 141 -31.51 -1.67 42.28
CA VAL A 141 -31.37 -0.29 42.64
C VAL A 141 -31.03 -0.16 44.12
N PRO A 142 -29.85 0.35 44.48
CA PRO A 142 -29.51 0.60 45.88
C PRO A 142 -30.39 1.64 46.49
N MET A 143 -30.92 1.39 47.68
CA MET A 143 -31.67 2.38 48.47
C MET A 143 -30.73 3.04 49.47
N LEU A 144 -30.66 4.37 49.45
CA LEU A 144 -29.75 5.16 50.26
C LEU A 144 -30.55 5.97 51.28
N ASN A 145 -30.00 6.17 52.47
CA ASN A 145 -30.54 7.14 53.44
C ASN A 145 -30.10 8.59 53.10
N ASP A 146 -30.59 9.56 53.83
CA ASP A 146 -30.26 10.98 53.65
C ASP A 146 -28.75 11.30 53.76
N ALA A 147 -27.99 10.42 54.41
CA ALA A 147 -26.55 10.51 54.56
C ALA A 147 -25.78 9.78 53.43
N GLY A 148 -26.48 9.24 52.44
CA GLY A 148 -25.88 8.49 51.29
C GLY A 148 -25.43 7.07 51.65
N ALA A 149 -25.76 6.56 52.87
CA ALA A 149 -25.43 5.19 53.24
C ALA A 149 -26.50 4.24 52.72
N LYS A 150 -26.08 3.08 52.20
CA LYS A 150 -26.94 2.02 51.68
C LYS A 150 -27.71 1.34 52.82
N ILE A 151 -29.02 1.39 52.77
CA ILE A 151 -29.95 0.78 53.75
C ILE A 151 -30.56 -0.55 53.26
N GLY A 152 -30.50 -0.76 51.94
CA GLY A 152 -31.03 -1.94 51.30
C GLY A 152 -30.93 -1.80 49.78
N TYR A 153 -31.65 -2.70 49.10
CA TYR A 153 -31.80 -2.59 47.66
C TYR A 153 -33.16 -3.12 47.21
N LEU A 154 -33.61 -2.57 46.10
CA LEU A 154 -34.78 -3.04 45.36
C LEU A 154 -34.31 -3.86 44.20
N GLU A 155 -34.85 -5.07 44.02
CA GLU A 155 -34.79 -5.85 42.82
C GLU A 155 -36.13 -5.75 42.08
N GLY A 156 -36.09 -5.20 40.87
CA GLY A 156 -37.27 -5.13 40.02
C GLY A 156 -37.06 -5.93 38.74
N ILE A 157 -38.04 -6.72 38.37
CA ILE A 157 -38.05 -7.38 37.04
C ILE A 157 -39.09 -6.67 36.19
N TYR A 158 -38.58 -6.03 35.12
CA TYR A 158 -39.37 -5.26 34.18
C TYR A 158 -39.58 -6.00 32.88
N HIS A 159 -40.80 -6.06 32.38
CA HIS A 159 -41.06 -6.44 31.00
C HIS A 159 -40.84 -5.23 30.11
N ALA A 160 -39.99 -5.38 29.11
CA ALA A 160 -39.75 -4.32 28.14
C ALA A 160 -41.02 -4.11 27.30
N PRO A 161 -41.64 -2.89 27.30
CA PRO A 161 -42.86 -2.63 26.52
C PRO A 161 -42.65 -2.97 25.04
N GLU A 162 -43.55 -3.76 24.47
CA GLU A 162 -43.43 -4.22 23.07
C GLU A 162 -43.34 -3.04 22.09
N GLU A 163 -44.05 -1.94 22.38
CA GLU A 163 -44.01 -0.70 21.58
C GLU A 163 -42.61 -0.07 21.57
N ILE A 164 -41.97 0.03 22.75
CA ILE A 164 -40.60 0.59 22.88
C ILE A 164 -39.59 -0.30 22.18
N VAL A 165 -39.70 -1.62 22.38
CA VAL A 165 -38.85 -2.60 21.69
C VAL A 165 -39.01 -2.51 20.18
N ALA A 166 -40.24 -2.43 19.68
CA ALA A 166 -40.52 -2.27 18.25
C ALA A 166 -39.98 -0.95 17.69
N GLN A 167 -40.14 0.15 18.43
CA GLN A 167 -39.62 1.46 18.04
C GLN A 167 -38.09 1.45 17.94
N ILE A 168 -37.40 0.90 18.95
CA ILE A 168 -35.93 0.81 18.96
C ILE A 168 -35.43 -0.11 17.84
N LYS A 169 -36.08 -1.26 17.61
CA LYS A 169 -35.77 -2.15 16.49
C LYS A 169 -35.94 -1.44 15.14
N SER A 170 -37.05 -0.72 14.96
CA SER A 170 -37.30 0.05 13.75
C SER A 170 -36.26 1.14 13.51
N GLN A 171 -35.92 1.93 14.54
CA GLN A 171 -34.88 2.95 14.44
C GLN A 171 -33.50 2.35 14.11
N THR A 172 -33.16 1.24 14.76
CA THR A 172 -31.91 0.52 14.50
C THR A 172 -31.86 0.02 13.06
N PHE A 173 -32.96 -0.56 12.55
CA PHE A 173 -33.07 -1.03 11.18
C PHE A 173 -32.88 0.10 10.15
N TRP A 174 -33.58 1.23 10.32
CA TRP A 174 -33.44 2.37 9.41
C TRP A 174 -32.03 2.99 9.50
N SER A 175 -31.44 3.04 10.67
CA SER A 175 -30.05 3.50 10.86
C SER A 175 -29.06 2.58 10.11
N LEU A 176 -29.27 1.27 10.15
CA LEU A 176 -28.45 0.30 9.41
C LEU A 176 -28.57 0.51 7.90
N ILE A 177 -29.81 0.65 7.39
CA ILE A 177 -30.03 0.93 5.97
C ILE A 177 -29.31 2.22 5.56
N LEU A 178 -29.48 3.29 6.32
CA LEU A 178 -28.85 4.58 6.03
C LEU A 178 -27.32 4.45 5.95
N VAL A 179 -26.70 3.76 6.91
CA VAL A 179 -25.24 3.53 6.94
C VAL A 179 -24.80 2.77 5.70
N VAL A 180 -25.47 1.68 5.36
CA VAL A 180 -25.16 0.87 4.17
C VAL A 180 -25.27 1.71 2.88
N VAL A 181 -26.32 2.52 2.77
CA VAL A 181 -26.52 3.42 1.61
C VAL A 181 -25.41 4.48 1.54
N ILE A 182 -25.04 5.11 2.64
CA ILE A 182 -23.95 6.12 2.68
C ILE A 182 -22.64 5.49 2.22
N ILE A 183 -22.27 4.32 2.76
CA ILE A 183 -21.04 3.62 2.39
C ILE A 183 -21.07 3.24 0.90
N PHE A 184 -22.23 2.79 0.38
CA PHE A 184 -22.38 2.45 -1.03
C PHE A 184 -22.22 3.67 -1.93
N VAL A 185 -22.90 4.77 -1.63
CA VAL A 185 -22.84 6.02 -2.42
C VAL A 185 -21.41 6.60 -2.41
N THR A 186 -20.76 6.63 -1.27
CA THR A 186 -19.37 7.12 -1.15
C THR A 186 -18.40 6.23 -1.94
N SER A 187 -18.56 4.91 -1.89
CA SER A 187 -17.75 3.97 -2.67
C SER A 187 -17.97 4.18 -4.18
N LEU A 188 -19.21 4.40 -4.59
CA LEU A 188 -19.57 4.66 -5.99
C LEU A 188 -18.96 6.00 -6.49
N ALA A 189 -18.96 7.03 -5.65
CA ALA A 189 -18.38 8.33 -5.98
C ALA A 189 -16.85 8.30 -6.05
N LEU A 190 -16.20 7.54 -5.17
CA LEU A 190 -14.74 7.41 -5.14
C LEU A 190 -14.17 6.58 -6.30
N TYR A 191 -14.93 5.62 -6.81
CA TYR A 191 -14.50 4.74 -7.89
C TYR A 191 -13.97 5.49 -9.13
N PRO A 192 -14.75 6.40 -9.77
CA PRO A 192 -14.28 7.13 -10.94
C PRO A 192 -13.09 8.05 -10.62
N LEU A 193 -13.03 8.62 -9.42
CA LEU A 193 -11.91 9.46 -8.97
C LEU A 193 -10.61 8.66 -8.91
N ILE A 194 -10.63 7.48 -8.29
CA ILE A 194 -9.46 6.59 -8.18
C ILE A 194 -8.99 6.16 -9.58
N ILE A 195 -9.91 5.78 -10.46
CA ILE A 195 -9.58 5.40 -11.84
C ILE A 195 -8.94 6.57 -12.60
N ARG A 196 -9.50 7.78 -12.47
CA ARG A 196 -8.95 8.97 -13.13
C ARG A 196 -7.56 9.32 -12.63
N LEU A 197 -7.35 9.28 -11.31
CA LEU A 197 -6.04 9.53 -10.71
C LEU A 197 -5.00 8.50 -11.15
N ASN A 198 -5.38 7.23 -11.17
CA ASN A 198 -4.45 6.16 -11.57
C ASN A 198 -4.07 6.25 -13.05
N ARG A 199 -5.03 6.58 -13.93
CA ARG A 199 -4.72 6.86 -15.35
C ARG A 199 -3.74 8.02 -15.49
N ARG A 200 -3.99 9.13 -14.80
CA ARG A 200 -3.09 10.28 -14.83
C ARG A 200 -1.68 9.94 -14.35
N LEU A 201 -1.58 9.17 -13.26
CA LEU A 201 -0.27 8.72 -12.75
C LEU A 201 0.49 7.87 -13.78
N LEU A 202 -0.21 6.96 -14.47
CA LEU A 202 0.40 6.16 -15.53
C LEU A 202 0.84 7.02 -16.71
N ASP A 203 0.01 7.98 -17.13
CA ASP A 203 0.33 8.91 -18.21
C ASP A 203 1.56 9.78 -17.85
N TYR A 204 1.61 10.32 -16.63
CA TYR A 204 2.76 11.09 -16.15
C TYR A 204 4.03 10.23 -16.06
N SER A 205 3.93 9.00 -15.57
CA SER A 205 5.07 8.08 -15.53
C SER A 205 5.61 7.81 -16.94
N HIS A 206 4.72 7.60 -17.90
CA HIS A 206 5.12 7.38 -19.29
C HIS A 206 5.76 8.62 -19.93
N ILE A 207 5.16 9.80 -19.75
CA ILE A 207 5.72 11.07 -20.25
C ILE A 207 7.11 11.30 -19.63
N LEU A 208 7.25 11.10 -18.33
CA LEU A 208 8.54 11.26 -17.63
C LEU A 208 9.61 10.33 -18.19
N ALA A 209 9.26 9.06 -18.43
CA ALA A 209 10.18 8.09 -19.02
C ALA A 209 10.64 8.51 -20.42
N LEU A 210 9.71 8.96 -21.29
CA LEU A 210 10.02 9.46 -22.63
C LEU A 210 10.87 10.73 -22.58
N THR A 211 10.57 11.66 -21.67
CA THR A 211 11.34 12.90 -21.50
C THR A 211 12.77 12.59 -21.05
N ASN A 212 12.95 11.67 -20.12
CA ASN A 212 14.27 11.25 -19.66
C ASN A 212 15.10 10.63 -20.80
N ILE A 213 14.49 9.77 -21.63
CA ILE A 213 15.15 9.21 -22.82
C ILE A 213 15.51 10.32 -23.81
N GLY A 214 14.60 11.27 -24.04
CA GLY A 214 14.87 12.44 -24.87
C GLY A 214 16.09 13.24 -24.38
N MET A 215 16.20 13.45 -23.07
CA MET A 215 17.36 14.11 -22.45
C MET A 215 18.66 13.32 -22.66
N LEU A 216 18.64 12.00 -22.54
CA LEU A 216 19.82 11.16 -22.83
C LEU A 216 20.29 11.34 -24.27
N LYS A 217 19.36 11.34 -25.23
CA LYS A 217 19.67 11.57 -26.65
C LYS A 217 20.30 12.96 -26.87
N VAL A 218 19.74 13.99 -26.26
CA VAL A 218 20.27 15.35 -26.35
C VAL A 218 21.68 15.47 -25.78
N LEU A 219 21.92 14.85 -24.58
CA LEU A 219 23.24 14.83 -23.96
C LEU A 219 24.24 14.05 -24.80
N GLY A 220 23.90 12.84 -25.25
CA GLY A 220 24.74 12.07 -26.14
C GLY A 220 25.06 12.80 -27.45
N SER A 221 24.06 13.48 -28.05
CA SER A 221 24.25 14.31 -29.25
C SER A 221 25.15 15.51 -29.03
N ALA A 222 25.04 16.18 -27.87
CA ALA A 222 25.88 17.33 -27.54
C ALA A 222 27.37 16.91 -27.40
N ILE A 223 27.61 15.74 -26.84
CA ILE A 223 28.96 15.18 -26.66
C ILE A 223 29.52 14.76 -28.02
N ALA A 224 28.73 14.01 -28.79
CA ALA A 224 29.10 13.59 -30.13
C ALA A 224 29.44 14.77 -31.06
N LYS A 225 28.71 15.92 -30.97
CA LYS A 225 29.04 17.14 -31.70
C LYS A 225 30.33 17.83 -31.27
N ARG A 226 30.75 17.63 -30.02
CA ARG A 226 32.00 18.18 -29.51
C ARG A 226 33.20 17.28 -29.86
N ASP A 227 32.99 15.98 -29.83
CA ASP A 227 33.92 15.00 -30.35
C ASP A 227 33.71 14.83 -31.87
N SER A 228 34.64 14.28 -32.57
CA SER A 228 34.51 13.95 -34.01
C SER A 228 33.50 12.84 -34.31
N ASP A 229 32.86 12.29 -33.32
CA ASP A 229 31.81 11.26 -33.45
C ASP A 229 30.44 11.87 -33.81
N THR A 230 29.57 11.06 -34.35
CA THR A 230 28.24 11.49 -34.80
C THR A 230 27.14 10.82 -33.97
N ASN A 231 25.92 11.41 -34.00
CA ASN A 231 24.73 10.76 -33.42
C ASN A 231 24.53 9.37 -33.98
N ILE A 232 24.91 9.13 -35.22
CA ILE A 232 24.83 7.86 -35.91
C ILE A 232 25.61 6.76 -35.14
N HIS A 233 26.81 7.06 -34.65
CA HIS A 233 27.59 6.16 -33.80
C HIS A 233 26.80 5.75 -32.55
N ASN A 234 26.33 6.72 -31.76
CA ASN A 234 25.56 6.44 -30.55
C ASN A 234 24.33 5.58 -30.83
N TYR A 235 23.61 5.84 -31.92
CA TYR A 235 22.43 5.04 -32.30
C TYR A 235 22.80 3.62 -32.69
N ARG A 236 23.86 3.43 -33.51
CA ARG A 236 24.29 2.11 -33.93
C ARG A 236 24.81 1.27 -32.78
N VAL A 237 25.70 1.84 -31.94
CA VAL A 237 26.26 1.13 -30.79
C VAL A 237 25.15 0.74 -29.80
N THR A 238 24.16 1.61 -29.57
CA THR A 238 23.02 1.26 -28.73
C THR A 238 22.17 0.15 -29.35
N LEU A 239 21.88 0.21 -30.66
CA LEU A 239 21.12 -0.84 -31.34
C LEU A 239 21.85 -2.18 -31.28
N TYR A 240 23.15 -2.24 -31.62
CA TYR A 240 23.96 -3.45 -31.49
C TYR A 240 23.94 -4.01 -30.06
N SER A 241 24.13 -3.15 -29.06
CA SER A 241 24.10 -3.53 -27.66
C SER A 241 22.76 -4.11 -27.23
N VAL A 242 21.64 -3.50 -27.63
CA VAL A 242 20.29 -3.96 -27.28
C VAL A 242 19.98 -5.31 -27.95
N HIS A 243 20.33 -5.50 -29.22
CA HIS A 243 20.14 -6.76 -29.91
C HIS A 243 20.95 -7.90 -29.23
N LEU A 244 22.21 -7.60 -28.91
CA LEU A 244 23.10 -8.55 -28.26
C LEU A 244 22.62 -8.87 -26.82
N GLY A 245 22.25 -7.85 -26.03
CA GLY A 245 21.71 -8.00 -24.70
C GLY A 245 20.41 -8.81 -24.65
N LYS A 246 19.53 -8.61 -25.65
CA LYS A 246 18.29 -9.40 -25.80
C LYS A 246 18.58 -10.87 -26.04
N ARG A 247 19.54 -11.19 -26.91
CA ARG A 247 19.98 -12.59 -27.21
C ARG A 247 20.63 -13.22 -26.00
N LEU A 248 21.38 -12.47 -25.22
CA LEU A 248 22.01 -12.91 -23.98
C LEU A 248 21.05 -12.97 -22.78
N GLY A 249 19.77 -12.63 -22.97
CA GLY A 249 18.73 -12.76 -21.95
C GLY A 249 18.80 -11.74 -20.81
N LEU A 250 19.26 -10.52 -21.10
CA LEU A 250 19.27 -9.45 -20.10
C LEU A 250 17.86 -9.18 -19.55
N SER A 251 17.78 -8.95 -18.24
CA SER A 251 16.56 -8.45 -17.61
C SER A 251 16.23 -7.04 -18.09
N ASN A 252 14.97 -6.62 -17.97
CA ASN A 252 14.56 -5.26 -18.34
C ASN A 252 15.39 -4.19 -17.62
N THR A 253 15.70 -4.37 -16.34
CA THR A 253 16.51 -3.42 -15.56
C THR A 253 17.95 -3.36 -16.08
N ALA A 254 18.59 -4.51 -16.34
CA ALA A 254 19.94 -4.54 -16.91
C ALA A 254 19.97 -3.89 -18.30
N MET A 255 18.93 -4.14 -19.12
CA MET A 255 18.81 -3.52 -20.44
C MET A 255 18.65 -2.00 -20.36
N GLN A 256 17.90 -1.47 -19.38
CA GLN A 256 17.82 -0.03 -19.15
C GLN A 256 19.19 0.57 -18.83
N GLY A 257 19.96 -0.08 -17.97
CA GLY A 257 21.34 0.34 -17.66
C GLY A 257 22.25 0.32 -18.89
N LEU A 258 22.16 -0.74 -19.70
CA LEU A 258 22.91 -0.87 -20.95
C LEU A 258 22.58 0.27 -21.94
N ILE A 259 21.30 0.55 -22.15
CA ILE A 259 20.84 1.62 -23.06
C ILE A 259 21.34 2.98 -22.58
N LYS A 260 21.12 3.32 -21.30
CA LYS A 260 21.58 4.58 -20.71
C LYS A 260 23.11 4.72 -20.79
N GLY A 261 23.80 3.63 -20.46
CA GLY A 261 25.25 3.58 -20.53
C GLY A 261 25.79 3.76 -21.95
N ALA A 262 25.16 3.13 -22.94
CA ALA A 262 25.55 3.28 -24.33
C ALA A 262 25.43 4.74 -24.86
N PHE A 263 24.37 5.45 -24.44
CA PHE A 263 24.23 6.88 -24.78
C PHE A 263 25.24 7.78 -24.06
N LEU A 264 25.66 7.41 -22.86
CA LEU A 264 26.45 8.27 -21.97
C LEU A 264 27.87 7.76 -21.75
N HIS A 265 28.31 6.68 -22.47
CA HIS A 265 29.63 6.10 -22.23
C HIS A 265 30.76 7.14 -22.26
N ASP A 266 30.66 8.08 -23.13
CA ASP A 266 31.62 9.14 -23.40
C ASP A 266 31.27 10.51 -22.77
N VAL A 267 30.25 10.57 -21.87
CA VAL A 267 29.78 11.85 -21.26
C VAL A 267 30.90 12.64 -20.58
N GLY A 268 31.90 11.96 -20.03
CA GLY A 268 33.04 12.60 -19.38
C GLY A 268 34.00 13.31 -20.31
N LYS A 269 33.94 13.09 -21.63
CA LYS A 269 34.71 13.85 -22.61
C LYS A 269 34.39 15.36 -22.55
N ILE A 270 33.26 15.74 -21.94
CA ILE A 270 32.94 17.16 -21.70
C ILE A 270 34.01 17.88 -20.85
N ALA A 271 34.72 17.16 -20.01
CA ALA A 271 35.77 17.67 -19.14
C ALA A 271 37.18 17.67 -19.82
N ILE A 272 37.32 17.03 -20.97
CA ILE A 272 38.59 16.99 -21.70
C ILE A 272 38.74 18.29 -22.52
N THR A 273 39.92 18.88 -22.53
CA THR A 273 40.23 20.10 -23.29
C THR A 273 40.20 19.86 -24.79
N ASP A 274 39.78 20.86 -25.58
CA ASP A 274 39.71 20.74 -27.04
C ASP A 274 41.08 20.46 -27.66
N ALA A 275 42.14 20.96 -27.07
CA ALA A 275 43.51 20.72 -27.52
C ALA A 275 43.91 19.25 -27.55
N ILE A 276 43.30 18.42 -26.64
CA ILE A 276 43.50 16.99 -26.60
C ILE A 276 42.40 16.26 -27.37
N LEU A 277 41.14 16.65 -27.13
CA LEU A 277 39.97 15.99 -27.70
C LEU A 277 39.94 16.06 -29.23
N LEU A 278 40.28 17.21 -29.78
CA LEU A 278 40.23 17.51 -31.23
C LEU A 278 41.61 17.46 -31.90
N LYS A 279 42.60 16.90 -31.22
CA LYS A 279 43.97 16.85 -31.74
C LYS A 279 44.05 16.02 -33.04
N GLU A 280 44.55 16.60 -34.08
CA GLU A 280 44.85 15.88 -35.32
C GLU A 280 46.10 14.99 -35.14
N GLY A 281 45.91 13.68 -35.24
CA GLY A 281 47.00 12.69 -35.11
C GLY A 281 47.02 11.97 -33.79
N LYS A 282 48.17 11.36 -33.48
CA LYS A 282 48.33 10.54 -32.27
C LYS A 282 48.54 11.40 -31.04
N LEU A 283 47.87 11.05 -29.95
CA LEU A 283 48.11 11.64 -28.63
C LEU A 283 49.51 11.23 -28.10
N THR A 284 50.17 12.12 -27.35
CA THR A 284 51.33 11.75 -26.58
C THR A 284 50.92 10.86 -25.41
N THR A 285 51.86 10.27 -24.69
CA THR A 285 51.55 9.44 -23.52
C THR A 285 50.81 10.25 -22.45
N GLU A 286 51.22 11.47 -22.17
CA GLU A 286 50.61 12.37 -21.19
C GLU A 286 49.22 12.83 -21.59
N GLU A 287 49.03 13.14 -22.88
CA GLU A 287 47.69 13.46 -23.43
C GLU A 287 46.76 12.25 -23.40
N PHE A 288 47.27 11.06 -23.66
CA PHE A 288 46.47 9.82 -23.55
C PHE A 288 46.07 9.54 -22.11
N GLU A 289 46.96 9.74 -21.13
CA GLU A 289 46.61 9.64 -19.73
C GLU A 289 45.52 10.64 -19.35
N THR A 290 45.58 11.87 -19.86
CA THR A 290 44.51 12.87 -19.67
C THR A 290 43.22 12.42 -20.35
N MET A 291 43.27 11.88 -21.58
CA MET A 291 42.11 11.37 -22.28
C MET A 291 41.41 10.26 -21.48
N LYS A 292 42.15 9.35 -20.86
CA LYS A 292 41.59 8.26 -20.03
C LYS A 292 40.77 8.79 -18.85
N THR A 293 41.00 10.00 -18.37
CA THR A 293 40.27 10.59 -17.23
C THR A 293 38.77 10.83 -17.53
N HIS A 294 38.36 10.81 -18.85
CA HIS A 294 36.94 10.97 -19.19
C HIS A 294 36.06 9.92 -18.53
N VAL A 295 36.55 8.70 -18.34
CA VAL A 295 35.82 7.62 -17.64
C VAL A 295 35.48 8.02 -16.19
N GLY A 296 36.47 8.59 -15.47
CA GLY A 296 36.27 9.12 -14.12
C GLY A 296 35.28 10.30 -14.09
N HIS A 297 35.47 11.27 -14.99
CA HIS A 297 34.56 12.41 -15.13
C HIS A 297 33.12 11.98 -15.48
N GLY A 298 32.97 10.97 -16.35
CA GLY A 298 31.67 10.39 -16.68
C GLY A 298 30.97 9.81 -15.46
N ARG A 299 31.69 9.03 -14.65
CA ARG A 299 31.18 8.50 -13.39
C ARG A 299 30.73 9.61 -12.43
N ASP A 300 31.55 10.65 -12.25
CA ASP A 300 31.23 11.75 -11.33
C ASP A 300 29.94 12.49 -11.76
N ILE A 301 29.71 12.64 -13.06
CA ILE A 301 28.47 13.20 -13.62
C ILE A 301 27.28 12.33 -13.29
N LEU A 302 27.39 11.00 -13.47
CA LEU A 302 26.27 10.08 -13.30
C LEU A 302 25.88 9.88 -11.84
N GLN A 303 26.83 9.86 -10.90
CA GLN A 303 26.58 9.59 -9.49
C GLN A 303 25.58 10.54 -8.83
N SER A 304 25.45 11.74 -9.34
CA SER A 304 24.54 12.77 -8.83
C SER A 304 23.06 12.48 -9.09
N TYR A 305 22.76 11.52 -9.97
CA TYR A 305 21.39 11.26 -10.43
C TYR A 305 21.02 9.80 -10.28
N GLU A 306 20.08 9.50 -9.36
CA GLU A 306 19.61 8.14 -9.06
C GLU A 306 19.18 7.36 -10.30
N TRP A 307 18.49 8.04 -11.23
CA TRP A 307 17.99 7.43 -12.46
C TRP A 307 19.10 6.97 -13.43
N LEU A 308 20.32 7.50 -13.30
CA LEU A 308 21.47 7.19 -14.15
C LEU A 308 22.48 6.22 -13.51
N LYS A 309 22.28 5.82 -12.26
CA LYS A 309 23.23 4.97 -11.55
C LYS A 309 23.49 3.63 -12.22
N ASP A 310 22.49 3.03 -12.88
CA ASP A 310 22.63 1.78 -13.61
C ASP A 310 23.42 1.90 -14.92
N ALA A 311 23.60 3.14 -15.44
CA ALA A 311 24.50 3.41 -16.55
C ALA A 311 25.99 3.36 -16.17
N ASP A 312 26.32 3.50 -14.88
CA ASP A 312 27.71 3.56 -14.37
C ASP A 312 28.54 2.33 -14.77
N GLU A 313 27.91 1.16 -14.84
CA GLU A 313 28.60 -0.07 -15.27
C GLU A 313 29.25 0.07 -16.64
N VAL A 314 28.55 0.64 -17.62
CA VAL A 314 29.09 0.85 -18.96
C VAL A 314 30.05 2.03 -18.97
N VAL A 315 29.65 3.18 -18.43
CA VAL A 315 30.45 4.41 -18.45
C VAL A 315 31.80 4.21 -17.79
N ARG A 316 31.86 3.48 -16.67
CA ARG A 316 33.09 3.23 -15.93
C ARG A 316 33.98 2.15 -16.56
N CYS A 317 33.38 1.18 -17.25
CA CYS A 317 34.10 -0.03 -17.64
C CYS A 317 34.15 -0.32 -19.15
N HIS A 318 33.65 0.61 -20.01
CA HIS A 318 33.61 0.36 -21.45
C HIS A 318 34.99 0.24 -22.11
N HIS A 319 36.06 0.69 -21.46
CA HIS A 319 37.45 0.53 -21.88
C HIS A 319 38.21 -0.56 -21.15
N GLU A 320 37.53 -1.32 -20.26
CA GLU A 320 38.14 -2.52 -19.70
C GLU A 320 38.24 -3.61 -20.78
N LYS A 321 39.26 -4.42 -20.66
CA LYS A 321 39.46 -5.57 -21.53
C LYS A 321 39.39 -6.85 -20.72
N PHE A 322 38.88 -7.90 -21.33
CA PHE A 322 38.64 -9.17 -20.67
C PHE A 322 39.90 -9.78 -20.03
N ASP A 323 41.08 -9.53 -20.61
CA ASP A 323 42.40 -9.95 -20.10
C ASP A 323 42.99 -9.01 -19.02
N GLY A 324 42.33 -7.90 -18.69
CA GLY A 324 42.80 -6.89 -17.71
C GLY A 324 43.78 -5.87 -18.29
N SER A 325 44.07 -5.89 -19.60
CA SER A 325 44.93 -4.87 -20.25
C SER A 325 44.22 -3.57 -20.56
N GLY A 326 42.94 -3.42 -20.11
CA GLY A 326 42.15 -2.21 -20.24
C GLY A 326 42.50 -1.10 -19.24
N TYR A 327 41.65 -0.12 -19.12
CA TYR A 327 41.72 0.98 -18.14
C TYR A 327 40.28 1.41 -17.75
N GLN A 328 40.01 1.93 -16.59
CA GLN A 328 40.75 2.51 -15.50
C GLN A 328 40.94 1.57 -14.28
N GLY A 329 40.11 0.54 -14.10
CA GLY A 329 40.15 -0.31 -12.91
C GLY A 329 41.08 -1.52 -13.06
N GLY A 330 41.48 -1.86 -14.29
CA GLY A 330 42.23 -3.10 -14.59
C GLY A 330 41.42 -4.35 -14.23
N LEU A 331 40.10 -4.30 -14.41
CA LEU A 331 39.21 -5.42 -14.14
C LEU A 331 39.43 -6.54 -15.16
N THR A 332 39.30 -7.80 -14.71
CA THR A 332 39.53 -8.99 -15.56
C THR A 332 38.32 -9.90 -15.60
N GLY A 333 38.08 -10.50 -16.74
CA GLY A 333 37.09 -11.56 -16.87
C GLY A 333 35.69 -11.16 -16.43
N ASN A 334 35.13 -11.90 -15.48
CA ASN A 334 33.80 -11.66 -14.94
C ASN A 334 33.69 -10.54 -13.92
N ASP A 335 34.81 -9.96 -13.48
CA ASP A 335 34.81 -8.76 -12.61
C ASP A 335 34.39 -7.53 -13.42
N ILE A 336 34.51 -7.56 -14.75
CA ILE A 336 33.95 -6.53 -15.63
C ILE A 336 32.42 -6.71 -15.66
N PRO A 337 31.62 -5.66 -15.36
CA PRO A 337 30.17 -5.72 -15.41
C PRO A 337 29.67 -6.24 -16.78
N PHE A 338 28.63 -7.07 -16.76
CA PHE A 338 28.17 -7.74 -17.97
C PHE A 338 27.70 -6.76 -19.05
N ASN A 339 27.05 -5.67 -18.66
CA ASN A 339 26.65 -4.59 -19.57
C ASN A 339 27.86 -3.94 -20.26
N ALA A 340 28.97 -3.76 -19.56
CA ALA A 340 30.19 -3.20 -20.14
C ALA A 340 30.83 -4.18 -21.14
N ARG A 341 30.85 -5.50 -20.84
CA ARG A 341 31.34 -6.54 -21.77
C ARG A 341 30.53 -6.57 -23.07
N ILE A 342 29.19 -6.44 -22.97
CA ILE A 342 28.30 -6.37 -24.14
C ILE A 342 28.60 -5.12 -24.95
N PHE A 343 28.66 -3.96 -24.27
CA PHE A 343 28.90 -2.67 -24.91
C PHE A 343 30.25 -2.63 -25.65
N ALA A 344 31.32 -3.14 -25.04
CA ALA A 344 32.67 -3.12 -25.64
C ALA A 344 32.75 -3.79 -27.01
N VAL A 345 32.03 -4.89 -27.24
CA VAL A 345 31.96 -5.53 -28.55
C VAL A 345 31.23 -4.66 -29.56
N ALA A 346 30.12 -4.06 -29.18
CA ALA A 346 29.30 -3.19 -30.04
C ALA A 346 30.06 -1.92 -30.42
N ASP A 347 30.72 -1.27 -29.47
CA ASP A 347 31.49 -0.03 -29.66
C ASP A 347 32.67 -0.25 -30.63
N VAL A 348 33.49 -1.27 -30.35
CA VAL A 348 34.63 -1.57 -31.22
C VAL A 348 34.17 -2.00 -32.61
N PHE A 349 33.09 -2.77 -32.74
CA PHE A 349 32.56 -3.16 -34.04
C PHE A 349 32.12 -1.94 -34.87
N ASP A 350 31.39 -1.01 -34.26
CA ASP A 350 31.02 0.23 -34.94
C ASP A 350 32.26 1.05 -35.32
N ALA A 351 33.24 1.17 -34.42
CA ALA A 351 34.49 1.85 -34.70
C ALA A 351 35.30 1.23 -35.87
N LEU A 352 35.18 -0.09 -36.09
CA LEU A 352 35.82 -0.77 -37.22
C LEU A 352 35.06 -0.58 -38.54
N THR A 353 33.75 -0.57 -38.50
CA THR A 353 32.88 -0.55 -39.69
C THR A 353 32.42 0.83 -40.10
N SER A 354 32.71 1.89 -39.29
CA SER A 354 32.32 3.26 -39.58
C SER A 354 33.45 4.09 -40.18
N LYS A 355 33.08 5.04 -41.06
CA LYS A 355 33.99 6.02 -41.57
C LYS A 355 34.31 7.04 -40.46
N ARG A 356 35.63 7.25 -40.23
CA ARG A 356 36.12 8.28 -39.26
C ARG A 356 37.00 9.29 -40.06
N PRO A 357 37.20 10.54 -39.55
CA PRO A 357 37.91 11.58 -40.27
C PRO A 357 39.31 11.14 -40.78
N TYR A 358 39.94 10.21 -40.09
CA TYR A 358 41.30 9.76 -40.39
C TYR A 358 41.37 8.28 -40.75
N LYS A 359 40.25 7.58 -40.98
CA LYS A 359 40.23 6.14 -41.22
C LYS A 359 39.04 5.75 -42.08
N GLU A 360 39.31 5.08 -43.19
CA GLU A 360 38.27 4.38 -43.94
C GLU A 360 37.76 3.16 -43.19
N PRO A 361 36.47 2.80 -43.35
CA PRO A 361 35.92 1.62 -42.71
C PRO A 361 36.56 0.32 -43.17
N PHE A 362 36.77 -0.61 -42.28
CA PHE A 362 37.13 -1.96 -42.66
C PHE A 362 35.94 -2.67 -43.29
N SER A 363 36.23 -3.69 -44.15
CA SER A 363 35.17 -4.59 -44.61
C SER A 363 34.56 -5.35 -43.42
N LEU A 364 33.33 -5.82 -43.61
CA LEU A 364 32.67 -6.69 -42.61
C LEU A 364 33.54 -7.91 -42.27
N GLU A 365 34.08 -8.58 -43.27
CA GLU A 365 34.93 -9.76 -43.10
C GLU A 365 36.18 -9.45 -42.24
N THR A 366 36.84 -8.32 -42.52
CA THR A 366 38.01 -7.87 -41.75
C THR A 366 37.60 -7.55 -40.28
N SER A 367 36.49 -6.87 -40.10
CA SER A 367 35.98 -6.50 -38.76
C SER A 367 35.60 -7.72 -37.94
N VAL A 368 34.93 -8.70 -38.55
CA VAL A 368 34.61 -10.01 -37.95
C VAL A 368 35.89 -10.77 -37.57
N GLY A 369 36.91 -10.75 -38.47
CA GLY A 369 38.20 -11.34 -38.17
C GLY A 369 38.90 -10.75 -36.96
N ILE A 370 38.85 -9.41 -36.81
CA ILE A 370 39.42 -8.67 -35.66
C ILE A 370 38.68 -9.05 -34.38
N ILE A 371 37.33 -9.00 -34.36
CA ILE A 371 36.54 -9.41 -33.17
C ILE A 371 36.85 -10.83 -32.76
N ARG A 372 36.91 -11.76 -33.74
CA ARG A 372 37.21 -13.19 -33.49
C ARG A 372 38.62 -13.38 -32.91
N ALA A 373 39.61 -12.67 -33.42
CA ALA A 373 40.99 -12.74 -32.96
C ALA A 373 41.17 -12.19 -31.53
N ALA A 374 40.35 -11.20 -31.17
CA ALA A 374 40.35 -10.53 -29.84
C ALA A 374 39.48 -11.26 -28.78
N ARG A 375 38.90 -12.40 -29.14
CA ARG A 375 38.11 -13.25 -28.24
C ARG A 375 38.98 -13.79 -27.09
N GLY A 376 38.54 -13.53 -25.82
CA GLY A 376 39.29 -13.96 -24.63
C GLY A 376 40.43 -13.01 -24.22
N SER A 377 40.78 -12.03 -25.07
CA SER A 377 41.71 -10.97 -24.72
C SER A 377 40.98 -9.61 -24.51
N HIS A 378 40.50 -9.02 -25.58
CA HIS A 378 39.70 -7.78 -25.47
C HIS A 378 38.26 -8.07 -25.05
N PHE A 379 37.64 -9.09 -25.63
CA PHE A 379 36.22 -9.38 -25.47
C PHE A 379 35.95 -10.64 -24.66
N ASP A 380 34.86 -10.64 -23.90
CA ASP A 380 34.30 -11.83 -23.29
C ASP A 380 34.01 -12.88 -24.40
N PRO A 381 34.52 -14.10 -24.28
CA PRO A 381 34.30 -15.15 -25.28
C PRO A 381 32.82 -15.42 -25.58
N THR A 382 31.97 -15.43 -24.54
CA THR A 382 30.53 -15.70 -24.69
C THR A 382 29.83 -14.59 -25.43
N VAL A 383 30.16 -13.33 -25.09
CA VAL A 383 29.59 -12.14 -25.74
C VAL A 383 30.04 -12.05 -27.19
N ALA A 384 31.34 -12.26 -27.45
CA ALA A 384 31.91 -12.25 -28.82
C ALA A 384 31.30 -13.33 -29.70
N ASP A 385 31.18 -14.58 -29.21
CA ASP A 385 30.58 -15.69 -29.95
C ASP A 385 29.12 -15.38 -30.32
N MET A 386 28.30 -14.90 -29.35
CA MET A 386 26.92 -14.53 -29.58
C MET A 386 26.75 -13.35 -30.56
N PHE A 387 27.69 -12.40 -30.54
CA PHE A 387 27.72 -11.31 -31.52
C PHE A 387 28.03 -11.81 -32.91
N LEU A 388 29.06 -12.67 -33.06
CA LEU A 388 29.50 -13.22 -34.33
C LEU A 388 28.44 -14.12 -35.01
N GLU A 389 27.55 -14.76 -34.23
CA GLU A 389 26.44 -15.55 -34.78
C GLU A 389 25.38 -14.67 -35.51
N GLN A 390 25.27 -13.40 -35.21
CA GLN A 390 24.23 -12.52 -35.76
C GLN A 390 24.78 -11.29 -36.51
N VAL A 391 26.09 -11.15 -36.58
CA VAL A 391 26.75 -9.96 -37.09
C VAL A 391 26.37 -9.60 -38.53
N ASP A 392 26.19 -10.57 -39.41
CA ASP A 392 25.81 -10.34 -40.81
C ASP A 392 24.44 -9.68 -40.93
N ALA A 393 23.47 -10.19 -40.15
CA ALA A 393 22.12 -9.63 -40.09
C ALA A 393 22.12 -8.22 -39.49
N LEU A 394 22.81 -8.03 -38.35
CA LEU A 394 22.91 -6.73 -37.70
C LEU A 394 23.63 -5.68 -38.54
N TYR A 395 24.71 -6.09 -39.22
CA TYR A 395 25.44 -5.18 -40.11
C TYR A 395 24.57 -4.73 -41.28
N SER A 396 23.87 -5.63 -41.96
CA SER A 396 22.97 -5.30 -43.06
C SER A 396 21.80 -4.42 -42.62
N GLU A 397 21.31 -4.59 -41.44
CA GLU A 397 20.15 -3.85 -40.89
C GLU A 397 20.51 -2.46 -40.36
N ILE A 398 21.74 -2.27 -39.85
CA ILE A 398 22.07 -1.08 -39.03
C ILE A 398 23.17 -0.22 -39.68
N CYS A 399 24.20 -0.84 -40.27
CA CYS A 399 25.44 -0.12 -40.63
C CYS A 399 25.25 0.96 -41.68
N HIS A 400 24.40 0.72 -42.68
CA HIS A 400 24.23 1.59 -43.85
C HIS A 400 23.03 2.53 -43.78
N GLU A 401 22.30 2.53 -42.66
CA GLU A 401 21.12 3.35 -42.48
C GLU A 401 21.47 4.81 -42.16
N ASP A 402 20.61 5.72 -42.61
CA ASP A 402 20.74 7.14 -42.31
C ASP A 402 20.27 7.44 -40.85
N GLU A 403 20.62 8.66 -40.39
CA GLU A 403 20.33 9.07 -39.01
C GLU A 403 18.83 9.02 -38.66
N PRO A 404 17.88 9.51 -39.50
CA PRO A 404 16.45 9.44 -39.20
C PRO A 404 15.95 8.02 -39.03
N LEU A 405 16.35 7.08 -39.88
CA LEU A 405 15.89 5.71 -39.83
C LEU A 405 16.49 4.94 -38.61
N LEU A 406 17.76 5.20 -38.30
CA LEU A 406 18.39 4.68 -37.07
C LEU A 406 17.70 5.19 -35.81
N HIS A 407 17.32 6.48 -35.81
CA HIS A 407 16.56 7.07 -34.72
C HIS A 407 15.22 6.35 -34.51
N ASP A 408 14.45 6.12 -35.58
CA ASP A 408 13.14 5.46 -35.52
C ASP A 408 13.26 4.00 -35.07
N LYS A 409 14.22 3.24 -35.62
CA LYS A 409 14.53 1.87 -35.20
C LYS A 409 14.88 1.82 -33.71
N LEU A 410 15.68 2.76 -33.24
CA LEU A 410 16.08 2.84 -31.86
C LEU A 410 14.89 3.15 -30.94
N GLU A 411 14.03 4.10 -31.32
CA GLU A 411 12.82 4.41 -30.57
C GLU A 411 11.90 3.18 -30.42
N GLU A 412 11.70 2.46 -31.50
CA GLU A 412 10.89 1.25 -31.47
C GLU A 412 11.51 0.19 -30.55
N CYS A 413 12.82 0.00 -30.66
CA CYS A 413 13.59 -1.00 -29.91
C CYS A 413 13.56 -0.71 -28.39
N ILE A 414 13.72 0.55 -27.98
CA ILE A 414 13.83 0.92 -26.55
C ILE A 414 12.48 1.16 -25.85
N LYS A 415 11.42 1.47 -26.62
CA LYS A 415 10.06 1.73 -26.07
C LYS A 415 9.55 0.65 -25.10
N GLY A 416 9.96 -0.58 -25.32
CA GLY A 416 9.56 -1.72 -24.49
C GLY A 416 10.16 -1.72 -23.09
N TYR A 417 11.32 -1.10 -22.91
CA TYR A 417 12.10 -1.16 -21.69
C TYR A 417 11.80 -0.01 -20.70
N PHE A 418 11.26 1.10 -21.17
CA PHE A 418 10.98 2.30 -20.35
C PHE A 418 9.48 2.60 -20.23
N ARG A 419 8.69 1.55 -19.90
CA ARG A 419 7.23 1.65 -19.70
C ARG A 419 6.84 1.73 -18.24
#